data_9084d69fcf72ebc8cecc96cb5f32efba
#
_entry.id   9084d69fcf72ebc8cecc96cb5f32efba
#
_cell.length_a   1.000
_cell.length_b   1.000
_cell.length_c   1.000
_cell.angle_alpha   90.00
_cell.angle_beta   90.00
_cell.angle_gamma   90.00
#
_symmetry.space_group_name_H-M   'P 1'
#
loop_
_entity.id
_entity.type
_entity.pdbx_description
1 polymer ?
#
loop_
_entity_poly.entity_id
_entity_poly.type
_entity_poly.pdbx_seq_one_letter_code
_entity_poly.pdbx_strand_id
1 'polypeptide(L)'
;MGFTQTPNGQTISPETQATMLAMLLDALHVDAVDLVANDSGGLVAQLFLAKYPQRVRTLLLTNCDVDENSPPPQFLPFIEQARKGIFADNFIVPQLKNKQLARSPDGMGGLAYTHPEGLSDETIETYFRPLVESDLKKAQVNEYAMSMGTNSLVAIREDLRHWRGPARMVWGLKDALFPVKWADWLDQTLPGSRGVRRVEGANLFFPEEMPDLIAEEAAKLWLKDNPIGEHCTR
;
A
#
# COMPACT_ATOMS: atom_id res chain seq x y z
N MET A 1 -1.90 -8.93 -7.49
CA MET A 1 -1.87 -10.42 -7.65
C MET A 1 -3.25 -10.97 -7.95
N GLY A 2 -4.25 -10.78 -7.17
CA GLY A 2 -5.62 -11.29 -7.32
C GLY A 2 -6.06 -11.61 -8.75
N PHE A 3 -6.77 -10.71 -9.38
CA PHE A 3 -7.32 -10.92 -10.72
C PHE A 3 -6.31 -10.70 -11.86
N THR A 4 -5.20 -10.01 -11.62
CA THR A 4 -4.15 -9.82 -12.61
C THR A 4 -3.50 -11.15 -12.97
N GLN A 5 -3.37 -11.42 -14.26
CA GLN A 5 -2.66 -12.58 -14.75
C GLN A 5 -1.18 -12.22 -14.97
N THR A 6 -0.31 -12.94 -14.29
CA THR A 6 1.13 -12.76 -14.40
C THR A 6 1.71 -13.95 -15.15
N PRO A 7 2.47 -13.75 -16.25
CA PRO A 7 3.11 -14.84 -16.95
C PRO A 7 4.06 -15.64 -16.05
N ASN A 8 4.25 -16.92 -16.38
CA ASN A 8 5.22 -17.76 -15.67
C ASN A 8 6.62 -17.16 -15.75
N GLY A 9 7.33 -17.11 -14.61
CA GLY A 9 8.68 -16.55 -14.51
C GLY A 9 8.73 -15.00 -14.44
N GLN A 10 7.60 -14.33 -14.50
CA GLN A 10 7.54 -12.89 -14.24
C GLN A 10 7.67 -12.64 -12.73
N THR A 11 8.69 -11.90 -12.32
CA THR A 11 8.81 -11.46 -10.91
C THR A 11 7.72 -10.44 -10.56
N ILE A 12 7.30 -10.47 -9.31
CA ILE A 12 6.26 -9.58 -8.78
C ILE A 12 6.73 -8.78 -7.56
N SER A 13 8.05 -8.55 -7.48
CA SER A 13 8.63 -7.72 -6.41
C SER A 13 8.09 -6.28 -6.45
N PRO A 14 8.19 -5.52 -5.34
CA PRO A 14 7.79 -4.12 -5.30
C PRO A 14 8.44 -3.26 -6.41
N GLU A 15 9.70 -3.48 -6.71
CA GLU A 15 10.43 -2.78 -7.79
C GLU A 15 9.87 -3.10 -9.17
N THR A 16 9.51 -4.37 -9.39
CA THR A 16 8.86 -4.80 -10.64
C THR A 16 7.48 -4.17 -10.76
N GLN A 17 6.70 -4.13 -9.67
CA GLN A 17 5.39 -3.47 -9.66
C GLN A 17 5.48 -1.97 -9.94
N ALA A 18 6.48 -1.27 -9.40
CA ALA A 18 6.73 0.13 -9.74
C ALA A 18 7.00 0.32 -11.25
N THR A 19 7.73 -0.61 -11.87
CA THR A 19 7.96 -0.60 -13.32
C THR A 19 6.67 -0.93 -14.10
N MET A 20 5.90 -1.92 -13.66
CA MET A 20 4.61 -2.27 -14.27
C MET A 20 3.62 -1.11 -14.22
N LEU A 21 3.62 -0.33 -13.13
CA LEU A 21 2.79 0.88 -13.02
C LEU A 21 3.15 1.90 -14.09
N ALA A 22 4.45 2.16 -14.34
CA ALA A 22 4.88 3.02 -15.44
C ALA A 22 4.38 2.52 -16.79
N MET A 23 4.55 1.22 -17.07
CA MET A 23 4.08 0.60 -18.32
C MET A 23 2.56 0.68 -18.48
N LEU A 24 1.80 0.54 -17.38
CA LEU A 24 0.36 0.70 -17.39
C LEU A 24 -0.04 2.13 -17.77
N LEU A 25 0.61 3.14 -17.18
CA LEU A 25 0.36 4.54 -17.50
C LEU A 25 0.68 4.86 -18.96
N ASP A 26 1.77 4.30 -19.49
CA ASP A 26 2.14 4.44 -20.91
C ASP A 26 1.08 3.83 -21.82
N ALA A 27 0.60 2.62 -21.49
CA ALA A 27 -0.45 1.94 -22.26
C ALA A 27 -1.80 2.69 -22.22
N LEU A 28 -2.06 3.43 -21.14
CA LEU A 28 -3.26 4.25 -20.98
C LEU A 28 -3.08 5.69 -21.53
N HIS A 29 -1.90 6.04 -22.03
CA HIS A 29 -1.54 7.40 -22.48
C HIS A 29 -1.74 8.45 -21.36
N VAL A 30 -1.40 8.09 -20.11
CA VAL A 30 -1.47 8.96 -18.94
C VAL A 30 -0.06 9.43 -18.59
N ASP A 31 0.22 10.71 -18.69
CA ASP A 31 1.56 11.27 -18.45
C ASP A 31 1.91 11.29 -16.96
N ALA A 32 1.01 11.69 -16.09
CA ALA A 32 1.23 11.77 -14.65
C ALA A 32 -0.08 11.54 -13.87
N VAL A 33 0.07 11.08 -12.62
CA VAL A 33 -1.03 10.71 -11.73
C VAL A 33 -0.92 11.36 -10.36
N ASP A 34 -2.04 11.41 -9.67
CA ASP A 34 -2.11 11.63 -8.23
C ASP A 34 -2.12 10.25 -7.55
N LEU A 35 -1.10 9.94 -6.75
CA LEU A 35 -1.00 8.63 -6.10
C LEU A 35 -1.62 8.66 -4.71
N VAL A 36 -2.48 7.68 -4.44
CA VAL A 36 -2.98 7.36 -3.10
C VAL A 36 -2.59 5.91 -2.81
N ALA A 37 -1.88 5.67 -1.72
CA ALA A 37 -1.35 4.33 -1.43
C ALA A 37 -1.38 4.00 0.06
N ASN A 38 -1.58 2.69 0.34
CA ASN A 38 -1.66 2.12 1.67
C ASN A 38 -0.82 0.83 1.73
N ASP A 39 -0.33 0.45 2.91
CA ASP A 39 0.37 -0.81 3.17
C ASP A 39 1.55 -1.03 2.20
N SER A 40 1.72 -2.20 1.65
CA SER A 40 2.73 -2.51 0.64
C SER A 40 2.56 -1.71 -0.67
N GLY A 41 1.36 -1.18 -0.93
CA GLY A 41 1.13 -0.21 -2.00
C GLY A 41 1.91 1.09 -1.79
N GLY A 42 2.09 1.52 -0.53
CA GLY A 42 2.94 2.67 -0.18
C GLY A 42 4.42 2.42 -0.46
N LEU A 43 4.92 1.19 -0.25
CA LEU A 43 6.26 0.80 -0.69
C LEU A 43 6.41 0.97 -2.21
N VAL A 44 5.48 0.41 -2.99
CA VAL A 44 5.49 0.51 -4.45
C VAL A 44 5.39 1.96 -4.92
N ALA A 45 4.55 2.78 -4.27
CA ALA A 45 4.38 4.20 -4.62
C ALA A 45 5.66 5.01 -4.39
N GLN A 46 6.38 4.78 -3.28
CA GLN A 46 7.66 5.43 -2.99
C GLN A 46 8.75 5.01 -4.00
N LEU A 47 8.83 3.73 -4.36
CA LEU A 47 9.75 3.23 -5.39
C LEU A 47 9.41 3.80 -6.79
N PHE A 48 8.12 3.90 -7.11
CA PHE A 48 7.65 4.52 -8.35
C PHE A 48 8.03 5.99 -8.40
N LEU A 49 7.79 6.74 -7.31
CA LEU A 49 8.16 8.15 -7.19
C LEU A 49 9.66 8.37 -7.41
N ALA A 50 10.51 7.57 -6.73
CA ALA A 50 11.96 7.69 -6.85
C ALA A 50 12.44 7.45 -8.27
N LYS A 51 11.87 6.45 -8.95
CA LYS A 51 12.28 6.05 -10.31
C LYS A 51 11.69 6.94 -11.41
N TYR A 52 10.47 7.45 -11.20
CA TYR A 52 9.70 8.20 -12.20
C TYR A 52 9.08 9.49 -11.61
N PRO A 53 9.88 10.40 -11.01
CA PRO A 53 9.36 11.54 -10.24
C PRO A 53 8.45 12.47 -11.06
N GLN A 54 8.68 12.58 -12.37
CA GLN A 54 7.86 13.39 -13.27
C GLN A 54 6.47 12.78 -13.55
N ARG A 55 6.26 11.50 -13.19
CA ARG A 55 4.98 10.80 -13.39
C ARG A 55 4.05 10.97 -12.18
N VAL A 56 4.49 11.64 -11.10
CA VAL A 56 3.72 11.84 -9.86
C VAL A 56 3.44 13.32 -9.66
N ARG A 57 2.17 13.71 -9.70
CA ARG A 57 1.74 15.09 -9.41
C ARG A 57 1.65 15.31 -7.90
N THR A 58 0.95 14.42 -7.20
CA THR A 58 0.77 14.46 -5.74
C THR A 58 0.88 13.07 -5.15
N LEU A 59 1.24 12.98 -3.86
CA LEU A 59 1.37 11.73 -3.13
C LEU A 59 0.58 11.78 -1.81
N LEU A 60 -0.40 10.91 -1.65
CA LEU A 60 -1.06 10.65 -0.38
C LEU A 60 -0.71 9.25 0.09
N LEU A 61 -0.07 9.17 1.26
CA LEU A 61 0.26 7.89 1.90
C LEU A 61 -0.57 7.70 3.16
N THR A 62 -1.11 6.51 3.30
CA THR A 62 -1.65 6.03 4.57
C THR A 62 -0.72 4.95 5.11
N ASN A 63 -0.93 4.48 6.34
CA ASN A 63 -0.10 3.46 6.99
C ASN A 63 0.56 2.51 5.99
N CYS A 64 1.88 2.54 5.90
CA CYS A 64 2.65 1.79 4.90
C CYS A 64 4.10 1.59 5.33
N ASP A 65 4.82 0.78 4.57
CA ASP A 65 6.27 0.65 4.64
C ASP A 65 6.95 2.00 4.46
N VAL A 66 7.91 2.30 5.32
CA VAL A 66 8.72 3.53 5.27
C VAL A 66 10.12 3.23 5.74
N ASP A 67 11.10 3.62 4.91
CA ASP A 67 12.50 3.63 5.29
C ASP A 67 12.98 2.29 5.91
N GLU A 68 13.53 2.30 7.15
CA GLU A 68 14.00 1.11 7.84
C GLU A 68 12.86 0.17 8.30
N ASN A 69 11.62 0.63 8.34
CA ASN A 69 10.44 -0.19 8.65
C ASN A 69 9.86 -0.88 7.41
N SER A 70 10.72 -1.39 6.55
CA SER A 70 10.35 -2.17 5.37
C SER A 70 11.25 -3.39 5.23
N PRO A 71 10.75 -4.59 5.52
CA PRO A 71 9.41 -4.90 6.05
C PRO A 71 9.29 -4.56 7.55
N PRO A 72 8.06 -4.35 8.07
CA PRO A 72 7.85 -4.23 9.50
C PRO A 72 8.24 -5.53 10.21
N PRO A 73 8.86 -5.48 11.41
CA PRO A 73 9.36 -6.67 12.11
C PRO A 73 8.31 -7.75 12.32
N GLN A 74 7.04 -7.37 12.52
CA GLN A 74 5.93 -8.30 12.70
C GLN A 74 5.62 -9.12 11.44
N PHE A 75 6.07 -8.68 10.26
CA PHE A 75 5.88 -9.40 9.00
C PHE A 75 6.97 -10.47 8.75
N LEU A 76 8.10 -10.41 9.46
CA LEU A 76 9.22 -11.35 9.27
C LEU A 76 8.82 -12.84 9.38
N PRO A 77 7.94 -13.27 10.32
CA PRO A 77 7.50 -14.67 10.37
C PRO A 77 6.75 -15.13 9.12
N PHE A 78 6.01 -14.23 8.47
CA PHE A 78 5.30 -14.53 7.22
C PHE A 78 6.29 -14.67 6.04
N ILE A 79 7.33 -13.86 6.00
CA ILE A 79 8.41 -13.99 5.02
C ILE A 79 9.12 -15.34 5.16
N GLU A 80 9.39 -15.79 6.39
CA GLU A 80 9.98 -17.12 6.62
C GLU A 80 9.07 -18.27 6.17
N GLN A 81 7.75 -18.15 6.36
CA GLN A 81 6.79 -19.10 5.80
C GLN A 81 6.77 -19.04 4.27
N ALA A 82 6.86 -17.86 3.69
CA ALA A 82 6.91 -17.66 2.25
C ALA A 82 8.16 -18.30 1.61
N ARG A 83 9.33 -18.17 2.25
CA ARG A 83 10.57 -18.85 1.83
C ARG A 83 10.44 -20.37 1.84
N LYS A 84 9.62 -20.91 2.72
CA LYS A 84 9.29 -22.35 2.77
C LYS A 84 8.16 -22.73 1.81
N GLY A 85 7.58 -21.79 1.09
CA GLY A 85 6.47 -22.01 0.17
C GLY A 85 5.12 -22.29 0.84
N ILE A 86 4.97 -22.00 2.13
CA ILE A 86 3.80 -22.39 2.94
C ILE A 86 2.95 -21.20 3.47
N PHE A 87 3.34 -19.96 3.20
CA PHE A 87 2.60 -18.79 3.69
C PHE A 87 1.15 -18.77 3.19
N ALA A 88 0.93 -18.99 1.90
CA ALA A 88 -0.41 -19.02 1.33
C ALA A 88 -1.29 -20.09 2.00
N ASP A 89 -0.75 -21.29 2.21
CA ASP A 89 -1.47 -22.42 2.81
C ASP A 89 -1.70 -22.25 4.33
N ASN A 90 -0.77 -21.63 5.03
CA ASN A 90 -0.85 -21.50 6.49
C ASN A 90 -1.60 -20.25 6.93
N PHE A 91 -1.60 -19.17 6.14
CA PHE A 91 -2.23 -17.90 6.53
C PHE A 91 -3.50 -17.61 5.72
N ILE A 92 -3.46 -17.70 4.39
CA ILE A 92 -4.60 -17.27 3.55
C ILE A 92 -5.68 -18.35 3.47
N VAL A 93 -5.30 -19.59 3.15
CA VAL A 93 -6.26 -20.70 2.97
C VAL A 93 -7.11 -20.97 4.22
N PRO A 94 -6.55 -20.98 5.45
CA PRO A 94 -7.37 -21.17 6.65
C PRO A 94 -8.44 -20.10 6.86
N GLN A 95 -8.12 -18.85 6.58
CA GLN A 95 -9.04 -17.72 6.72
C GLN A 95 -10.15 -17.73 5.65
N LEU A 96 -9.82 -18.19 4.43
CA LEU A 96 -10.82 -18.41 3.40
C LEU A 96 -11.80 -19.53 3.77
N LYS A 97 -11.33 -20.59 4.43
CA LYS A 97 -12.16 -21.70 4.89
C LYS A 97 -12.97 -21.39 6.15
N ASN A 98 -12.42 -20.55 7.03
CA ASN A 98 -13.04 -20.13 8.29
C ASN A 98 -13.06 -18.60 8.38
N LYS A 99 -14.20 -17.98 8.03
CA LYS A 99 -14.37 -16.53 8.05
C LYS A 99 -14.27 -15.91 9.45
N GLN A 100 -14.56 -16.69 10.50
CA GLN A 100 -14.38 -16.24 11.88
C GLN A 100 -12.89 -16.09 12.22
N LEU A 101 -12.04 -16.98 11.70
CA LEU A 101 -10.59 -16.82 11.83
C LEU A 101 -10.11 -15.55 11.11
N ALA A 102 -10.65 -15.24 9.94
CA ALA A 102 -10.30 -14.01 9.22
C ALA A 102 -10.61 -12.74 10.02
N ARG A 103 -11.69 -12.75 10.84
CA ARG A 103 -12.10 -11.62 11.69
C ARG A 103 -11.43 -11.62 13.06
N SER A 104 -10.77 -12.72 13.45
CA SER A 104 -10.16 -12.86 14.78
C SER A 104 -8.86 -12.06 14.91
N PRO A 105 -8.33 -11.87 16.13
CA PRO A 105 -7.02 -11.26 16.34
C PRO A 105 -5.87 -11.95 15.61
N ASP A 106 -5.98 -13.25 15.33
CA ASP A 106 -4.96 -14.04 14.62
C ASP A 106 -5.13 -14.00 13.10
N GLY A 107 -6.21 -13.40 12.60
CA GLY A 107 -6.51 -13.22 11.19
C GLY A 107 -6.19 -11.82 10.68
N MET A 108 -6.35 -11.63 9.37
CA MET A 108 -6.12 -10.32 8.73
C MET A 108 -7.03 -9.23 9.32
N GLY A 109 -8.26 -9.58 9.70
CA GLY A 109 -9.21 -8.63 10.32
C GLY A 109 -8.62 -8.00 11.57
N GLY A 110 -8.20 -8.80 12.54
CA GLY A 110 -7.63 -8.29 13.80
C GLY A 110 -6.27 -7.63 13.63
N LEU A 111 -5.49 -8.03 12.62
CA LEU A 111 -4.20 -7.42 12.32
C LEU A 111 -4.35 -6.04 11.65
N ALA A 112 -5.35 -5.86 10.78
CA ALA A 112 -5.39 -4.72 9.88
C ALA A 112 -6.62 -3.81 9.99
N TYR A 113 -7.76 -4.29 10.48
CA TYR A 113 -8.99 -3.51 10.57
C TYR A 113 -9.24 -2.97 11.97
N THR A 114 -9.88 -1.81 12.03
CA THR A 114 -10.37 -1.22 13.30
C THR A 114 -11.57 -2.00 13.81
N HIS A 115 -12.46 -2.38 12.89
CA HIS A 115 -13.72 -3.08 13.12
C HIS A 115 -13.77 -4.40 12.32
N PRO A 116 -12.99 -5.43 12.69
CA PRO A 116 -12.90 -6.68 11.94
C PRO A 116 -14.24 -7.43 11.82
N GLU A 117 -15.17 -7.20 12.74
CA GLU A 117 -16.55 -7.72 12.71
C GLU A 117 -17.35 -7.21 11.51
N GLY A 118 -16.98 -6.06 10.96
CA GLY A 118 -17.61 -5.48 9.77
C GLY A 118 -17.18 -6.13 8.45
N LEU A 119 -16.13 -6.97 8.44
CA LEU A 119 -15.72 -7.69 7.24
C LEU A 119 -16.78 -8.69 6.82
N SER A 120 -17.41 -8.49 5.65
CA SER A 120 -18.35 -9.44 5.11
C SER A 120 -17.67 -10.72 4.62
N ASP A 121 -18.42 -11.83 4.52
CA ASP A 121 -17.89 -13.05 3.91
C ASP A 121 -17.52 -12.81 2.44
N GLU A 122 -18.26 -11.98 1.73
CA GLU A 122 -17.99 -11.59 0.34
C GLU A 122 -16.67 -10.83 0.22
N THR A 123 -16.36 -9.92 1.13
CA THR A 123 -15.09 -9.19 1.18
C THR A 123 -13.92 -10.16 1.36
N ILE A 124 -14.03 -11.07 2.32
CA ILE A 124 -13.00 -12.10 2.58
C ILE A 124 -12.81 -13.01 1.35
N GLU A 125 -13.90 -13.43 0.72
CA GLU A 125 -13.84 -14.21 -0.53
C GLU A 125 -13.14 -13.44 -1.66
N THR A 126 -13.52 -12.18 -1.85
CA THR A 126 -12.97 -11.32 -2.91
C THR A 126 -11.46 -11.12 -2.74
N TYR A 127 -10.99 -10.94 -1.52
CA TYR A 127 -9.56 -10.71 -1.28
C TYR A 127 -8.74 -11.98 -1.31
N PHE A 128 -9.22 -13.07 -0.73
CA PHE A 128 -8.40 -14.25 -0.52
C PHE A 128 -8.53 -15.31 -1.63
N ARG A 129 -9.72 -15.53 -2.18
CA ARG A 129 -9.91 -16.60 -3.17
C ARG A 129 -9.01 -16.45 -4.40
N PRO A 130 -8.88 -15.29 -5.04
CA PRO A 130 -8.04 -15.13 -6.22
C PRO A 130 -6.55 -15.36 -5.96
N LEU A 131 -6.12 -15.28 -4.68
CA LEU A 131 -4.73 -15.48 -4.29
C LEU A 131 -4.35 -16.97 -4.14
N VAL A 132 -5.35 -17.85 -3.98
CA VAL A 132 -5.11 -19.27 -3.65
C VAL A 132 -5.90 -20.24 -4.52
N GLU A 133 -6.53 -19.76 -5.60
CA GLU A 133 -7.36 -20.56 -6.51
C GLU A 133 -6.59 -21.63 -7.31
N SER A 134 -5.28 -21.50 -7.38
CA SER A 134 -4.39 -22.47 -8.04
C SER A 134 -3.01 -22.52 -7.38
N ASP A 135 -2.26 -23.58 -7.63
CA ASP A 135 -0.88 -23.72 -7.13
C ASP A 135 0.03 -22.59 -7.67
N LEU A 136 -0.19 -22.15 -8.92
CA LEU A 136 0.50 -20.99 -9.47
C LEU A 136 0.23 -19.71 -8.66
N LYS A 137 -1.04 -19.44 -8.31
CA LYS A 137 -1.40 -18.27 -7.51
C LYS A 137 -0.79 -18.32 -6.11
N LYS A 138 -0.83 -19.47 -5.46
CA LYS A 138 -0.17 -19.67 -4.16
C LYS A 138 1.36 -19.45 -4.26
N ALA A 139 2.00 -19.96 -5.29
CA ALA A 139 3.43 -19.75 -5.53
C ALA A 139 3.74 -18.25 -5.72
N GLN A 140 2.93 -17.52 -6.48
CA GLN A 140 3.06 -16.07 -6.68
C GLN A 140 2.87 -15.29 -5.38
N VAL A 141 1.94 -15.67 -4.51
CA VAL A 141 1.75 -15.07 -3.18
C VAL A 141 2.98 -15.29 -2.30
N ASN A 142 3.53 -16.51 -2.27
CA ASN A 142 4.74 -16.80 -1.53
C ASN A 142 5.94 -16.00 -2.09
N GLU A 143 6.10 -15.93 -3.41
CA GLU A 143 7.14 -15.13 -4.06
C GLU A 143 7.04 -13.65 -3.70
N TYR A 144 5.84 -13.08 -3.75
CA TYR A 144 5.62 -11.69 -3.36
C TYR A 144 5.98 -11.42 -1.90
N ALA A 145 5.43 -12.22 -0.97
CA ALA A 145 5.73 -12.07 0.45
C ALA A 145 7.25 -12.23 0.73
N MET A 146 7.91 -13.17 0.06
CA MET A 146 9.37 -13.35 0.16
C MET A 146 10.13 -12.14 -0.38
N SER A 147 9.70 -11.55 -1.49
CA SER A 147 10.37 -10.39 -2.11
C SER A 147 10.35 -9.14 -1.21
N MET A 148 9.33 -8.99 -0.38
CA MET A 148 9.25 -7.91 0.62
C MET A 148 10.32 -8.02 1.73
N GLY A 149 11.02 -9.15 1.84
CA GLY A 149 12.11 -9.33 2.78
C GLY A 149 13.37 -8.51 2.48
N THR A 150 13.44 -7.85 1.33
CA THR A 150 14.53 -6.94 0.96
C THR A 150 14.07 -5.50 1.14
N ASN A 151 14.76 -4.73 1.98
CA ASN A 151 14.45 -3.32 2.14
C ASN A 151 15.03 -2.51 0.97
N SER A 152 14.16 -2.01 0.11
CA SER A 152 14.53 -1.16 -1.03
C SER A 152 14.35 0.34 -0.74
N LEU A 153 13.68 0.72 0.38
CA LEU A 153 13.35 2.12 0.67
C LEU A 153 14.55 2.92 1.19
N VAL A 154 15.46 2.28 1.92
CA VAL A 154 16.67 2.96 2.41
C VAL A 154 17.51 3.52 1.26
N ALA A 155 17.54 2.83 0.12
CA ALA A 155 18.30 3.24 -1.05
C ALA A 155 17.75 4.50 -1.75
N ILE A 156 16.45 4.79 -1.60
CA ILE A 156 15.79 5.91 -2.30
C ILE A 156 15.59 7.15 -1.40
N ARG A 157 16.21 7.20 -0.23
CA ARG A 157 16.08 8.34 0.71
C ARG A 157 16.36 9.70 0.04
N GLU A 158 17.42 9.77 -0.74
CA GLU A 158 17.82 11.01 -1.41
C GLU A 158 16.83 11.39 -2.53
N ASP A 159 16.28 10.43 -3.25
CA ASP A 159 15.26 10.69 -4.27
C ASP A 159 14.01 11.31 -3.62
N LEU A 160 13.57 10.78 -2.47
CA LEU A 160 12.46 11.35 -1.71
C LEU A 160 12.76 12.78 -1.24
N ARG A 161 13.98 13.06 -0.76
CA ARG A 161 14.41 14.41 -0.34
C ARG A 161 14.47 15.41 -1.47
N HIS A 162 14.64 14.96 -2.70
CA HIS A 162 14.71 15.85 -3.87
C HIS A 162 13.35 16.11 -4.52
N TRP A 163 12.36 15.23 -4.28
CA TRP A 163 11.04 15.41 -4.87
C TRP A 163 10.26 16.56 -4.19
N ARG A 164 9.75 17.51 -4.98
CA ARG A 164 9.11 18.76 -4.51
C ARG A 164 7.60 18.77 -4.63
N GLY A 165 7.01 17.72 -5.19
CA GLY A 165 5.55 17.64 -5.33
C GLY A 165 4.83 17.60 -3.99
N PRO A 166 3.55 17.99 -3.96
CA PRO A 166 2.74 17.97 -2.75
C PRO A 166 2.56 16.55 -2.22
N ALA A 167 2.82 16.37 -0.93
CA ALA A 167 2.60 15.10 -0.23
C ALA A 167 1.72 15.27 1.02
N ARG A 168 0.93 14.26 1.34
CA ARG A 168 0.11 14.20 2.55
C ARG A 168 0.18 12.80 3.16
N MET A 169 0.38 12.73 4.46
CA MET A 169 0.26 11.50 5.23
C MET A 169 -1.04 11.50 6.02
N VAL A 170 -1.80 10.40 5.96
CA VAL A 170 -2.99 10.16 6.79
C VAL A 170 -2.77 8.85 7.53
N TRP A 171 -2.69 8.90 8.86
CA TRP A 171 -2.11 7.79 9.62
C TRP A 171 -2.99 7.33 10.76
N GLY A 172 -3.41 6.06 10.72
CA GLY A 172 -4.12 5.38 11.80
C GLY A 172 -3.17 5.06 12.96
N LEU A 173 -3.54 5.50 14.17
CA LEU A 173 -2.66 5.44 15.34
C LEU A 173 -2.68 4.08 16.07
N LYS A 174 -3.64 3.20 15.76
CA LYS A 174 -3.74 1.87 16.37
C LYS A 174 -2.88 0.83 15.66
N ASP A 175 -2.38 1.14 14.48
CA ASP A 175 -1.58 0.22 13.67
C ASP A 175 -0.25 -0.12 14.34
N ALA A 176 -0.04 -1.41 14.60
CA ALA A 176 1.18 -1.93 15.20
C ALA A 176 2.30 -2.21 14.18
N LEU A 177 1.98 -2.31 12.88
CA LEU A 177 2.96 -2.58 11.81
C LEU A 177 3.70 -1.31 11.41
N PHE A 178 2.96 -0.21 11.29
CA PHE A 178 3.49 1.07 10.82
C PHE A 178 3.22 2.18 11.84
N PRO A 179 4.02 2.25 12.94
CA PRO A 179 3.91 3.31 13.95
C PRO A 179 3.99 4.72 13.35
N VAL A 180 3.25 5.67 13.92
CA VAL A 180 3.12 7.06 13.41
C VAL A 180 4.44 7.82 13.28
N LYS A 181 5.49 7.43 13.99
CA LYS A 181 6.84 8.00 13.83
C LYS A 181 7.33 7.96 12.38
N TRP A 182 6.84 6.99 11.59
CA TRP A 182 7.20 6.86 10.18
C TRP A 182 6.45 7.85 9.28
N ALA A 183 5.23 8.23 9.64
CA ALA A 183 4.57 9.37 9.02
C ALA A 183 5.30 10.68 9.31
N ASP A 184 5.79 10.86 10.55
CA ASP A 184 6.58 12.03 10.93
C ASP A 184 7.94 12.06 10.21
N TRP A 185 8.56 10.89 9.99
CA TRP A 185 9.76 10.79 9.17
C TRP A 185 9.52 11.19 7.71
N LEU A 186 8.41 10.75 7.11
CA LEU A 186 8.01 11.17 5.75
C LEU A 186 7.75 12.67 5.67
N ASP A 187 7.06 13.23 6.66
CA ASP A 187 6.78 14.67 6.76
C ASP A 187 8.07 15.52 6.76
N GLN A 188 9.09 15.05 7.46
CA GLN A 188 10.39 15.70 7.52
C GLN A 188 11.24 15.45 6.26
N THR A 189 11.03 14.33 5.58
CA THR A 189 11.83 13.89 4.44
C THR A 189 11.34 14.49 3.13
N LEU A 190 10.03 14.62 2.94
CA LEU A 190 9.40 15.11 1.71
C LEU A 190 9.25 16.65 1.77
N PRO A 191 10.03 17.42 0.97
CA PRO A 191 10.00 18.89 1.03
C PRO A 191 8.64 19.52 0.69
N GLY A 192 7.84 18.84 -0.12
CA GLY A 192 6.46 19.25 -0.47
C GLY A 192 5.39 18.79 0.51
N SER A 193 5.78 18.28 1.69
CA SER A 193 4.81 17.77 2.67
C SER A 193 3.81 18.83 3.12
N ARG A 194 2.55 18.41 3.23
CA ARG A 194 1.42 19.15 3.80
C ARG A 194 1.04 18.64 5.20
N GLY A 195 1.98 17.94 5.84
CA GLY A 195 1.87 17.41 7.20
C GLY A 195 1.16 16.07 7.32
N VAL A 196 0.95 15.65 8.56
CA VAL A 196 0.37 14.37 8.94
C VAL A 196 -1.03 14.56 9.54
N ARG A 197 -2.04 13.90 8.98
CA ARG A 197 -3.35 13.71 9.61
C ARG A 197 -3.31 12.44 10.46
N ARG A 198 -3.36 12.59 11.77
CA ARG A 198 -3.46 11.47 12.71
C ARG A 198 -4.91 11.07 12.90
N VAL A 199 -5.21 9.77 12.82
CA VAL A 199 -6.56 9.21 12.95
C VAL A 199 -6.59 8.31 14.19
N GLU A 200 -7.16 8.84 15.27
CA GLU A 200 -7.25 8.13 16.54
C GLU A 200 -8.05 6.83 16.40
N GLY A 201 -7.57 5.76 17.03
CA GLY A 201 -8.23 4.47 17.05
C GLY A 201 -8.25 3.69 15.72
N ALA A 202 -7.78 4.29 14.62
CA ALA A 202 -7.76 3.66 13.31
C ALA A 202 -6.57 2.69 13.16
N ASN A 203 -6.82 1.53 12.53
CA ASN A 203 -5.81 0.51 12.22
C ASN A 203 -5.36 0.62 10.74
N LEU A 204 -4.54 -0.29 10.25
CA LEU A 204 -3.89 -0.29 8.94
C LEU A 204 -4.86 -0.06 7.75
N PHE A 205 -5.98 -0.79 7.70
CA PHE A 205 -6.93 -0.70 6.59
C PHE A 205 -8.11 0.26 6.85
N PHE A 206 -7.93 1.22 7.77
CA PHE A 206 -8.93 2.26 8.00
C PHE A 206 -9.36 3.02 6.72
N PRO A 207 -8.58 3.12 5.64
CA PRO A 207 -9.07 3.73 4.41
C PRO A 207 -10.33 3.07 3.82
N GLU A 208 -10.51 1.76 4.01
CA GLU A 208 -11.76 1.07 3.64
C GLU A 208 -12.92 1.38 4.59
N GLU A 209 -12.61 1.58 5.87
CA GLU A 209 -13.61 1.85 6.91
C GLU A 209 -14.01 3.33 6.94
N MET A 210 -13.16 4.22 6.44
CA MET A 210 -13.32 5.68 6.44
C MET A 210 -12.99 6.28 5.05
N PRO A 211 -13.64 5.83 3.95
CA PRO A 211 -13.30 6.26 2.60
C PRO A 211 -13.51 7.78 2.39
N ASP A 212 -14.51 8.36 3.03
CA ASP A 212 -14.79 9.80 2.95
C ASP A 212 -13.64 10.65 3.50
N LEU A 213 -12.97 10.19 4.57
CA LEU A 213 -11.80 10.87 5.12
C LEU A 213 -10.66 10.90 4.11
N ILE A 214 -10.42 9.79 3.42
CA ILE A 214 -9.37 9.71 2.40
C ILE A 214 -9.72 10.58 1.20
N ALA A 215 -10.97 10.57 0.74
CA ALA A 215 -11.44 11.41 -0.35
C ALA A 215 -11.31 12.91 0.00
N GLU A 216 -11.65 13.30 1.23
CA GLU A 216 -11.50 14.68 1.72
C GLU A 216 -10.01 15.12 1.73
N GLU A 217 -9.11 14.32 2.29
CA GLU A 217 -7.68 14.66 2.36
C GLU A 217 -7.02 14.67 0.97
N ALA A 218 -7.43 13.76 0.07
CA ALA A 218 -7.01 13.78 -1.32
C ALA A 218 -7.50 15.03 -2.06
N ALA A 219 -8.77 15.38 -1.92
CA ALA A 219 -9.33 16.59 -2.52
C ALA A 219 -8.61 17.87 -2.03
N LYS A 220 -8.29 17.96 -0.74
CA LYS A 220 -7.51 19.09 -0.19
C LYS A 220 -6.12 19.17 -0.80
N LEU A 221 -5.49 18.03 -1.08
CA LEU A 221 -4.18 17.96 -1.68
C LEU A 221 -4.23 18.41 -3.15
N TRP A 222 -5.21 17.94 -3.91
CA TRP A 222 -5.35 18.21 -5.34
C TRP A 222 -5.81 19.64 -5.64
N LEU A 223 -6.72 20.21 -4.84
CA LEU A 223 -7.31 21.52 -5.08
C LEU A 223 -6.38 22.70 -4.73
N LYS A 224 -5.42 22.51 -3.82
CA LYS A 224 -4.53 23.60 -3.42
C LYS A 224 -3.48 23.99 -4.45
N ASP A 225 -3.17 23.11 -5.38
CA ASP A 225 -2.16 23.35 -6.40
C ASP A 225 -2.74 23.57 -7.81
N ASN A 226 -4.08 23.55 -7.93
CA ASN A 226 -4.80 23.98 -9.12
C ASN A 226 -5.74 25.13 -8.71
N PRO A 227 -5.33 26.40 -8.77
CA PRO A 227 -6.31 27.47 -8.81
C PRO A 227 -7.19 27.18 -10.02
N ILE A 228 -8.44 26.78 -9.79
CA ILE A 228 -9.45 26.61 -10.85
C ILE A 228 -9.39 27.91 -11.64
N GLY A 229 -8.82 27.81 -12.85
CA GLY A 229 -8.65 28.95 -13.72
C GLY A 229 -9.98 29.64 -13.92
N GLU A 230 -10.00 30.92 -13.59
CA GLU A 230 -10.92 31.88 -14.15
C GLU A 230 -10.79 31.84 -15.69
N HIS A 231 -11.38 30.88 -16.36
CA HIS A 231 -11.63 30.91 -17.79
C HIS A 231 -12.78 29.95 -18.14
N CYS A 232 -14.00 30.36 -17.75
CA CYS A 232 -15.19 29.97 -18.48
C CYS A 232 -16.20 31.13 -18.44
N THR A 233 -15.83 32.22 -19.07
CA THR A 233 -16.77 33.24 -19.56
C THR A 233 -16.35 33.60 -20.98
N ARG A 234 -16.94 32.93 -21.95
CA ARG A 234 -17.52 33.46 -23.19
C ARG A 234 -18.13 32.33 -24.01
#